data_0f7e2b0bc94a8328162c52616723a655
#
_entry.id   0f7e2b0bc94a8328162c52616723a655
#
_cell.length_a   1.000
_cell.length_b   1.000
_cell.length_c   1.000
_cell.angle_alpha   90.00
_cell.angle_beta   90.00
_cell.angle_gamma   90.00
#
_symmetry.space_group_name_H-M   'P 1'
#
loop_
_entity.id
_entity.type
_entity.pdbx_description
1 polymer ?
#
loop_
_entity_poly.entity_id
_entity_poly.type
_entity_poly.pdbx_seq_one_letter_code
_entity_poly.pdbx_strand_id
1 'polypeptide(L)'
;MTASDTLNYTAQVKLPERIVCMTEETTEWLYLLGEDWRIVGISGYTVRPPHARKEKPKVSAFTSAKIHKILELEPDLVIGFSDMQAEIAADLVREGVTVHICNQRSVAEIFSTLLMIGCMVGAEQKARELLGQYEDRLNAIKQ
;
A
#
# COMPACT_ATOMS: atom_id res chain seq x y z
N MET A 1 -41.64 4.22 -6.92
CA MET A 1 -40.20 4.16 -7.12
C MET A 1 -39.86 4.25 -8.60
N THR A 2 -39.05 5.20 -9.01
CA THR A 2 -38.63 5.35 -10.40
C THR A 2 -37.38 4.51 -10.66
N ALA A 3 -37.01 4.34 -11.94
CA ALA A 3 -35.77 3.64 -12.30
C ALA A 3 -34.52 4.30 -11.68
N SER A 4 -34.57 5.63 -11.41
CA SER A 4 -33.47 6.36 -10.76
C SER A 4 -33.29 5.99 -9.28
N ASP A 5 -34.30 5.36 -8.67
CA ASP A 5 -34.23 4.96 -7.26
C ASP A 5 -33.62 3.57 -7.09
N THR A 6 -33.30 2.88 -8.19
CA THR A 6 -32.65 1.56 -8.14
C THR A 6 -31.20 1.70 -7.70
N LEU A 7 -30.86 1.09 -6.57
CA LEU A 7 -29.50 1.09 -6.06
C LEU A 7 -28.67 0.02 -6.77
N ASN A 8 -27.50 0.41 -7.23
CA ASN A 8 -26.59 -0.51 -7.92
C ASN A 8 -25.23 -0.52 -7.21
N TYR A 9 -25.19 -1.16 -6.06
CA TYR A 9 -23.98 -1.23 -5.24
C TYR A 9 -22.83 -1.99 -5.93
N THR A 10 -23.15 -3.04 -6.69
CA THR A 10 -22.13 -3.82 -7.38
C THR A 10 -21.36 -3.01 -8.41
N ALA A 11 -22.00 -2.06 -9.08
CA ALA A 11 -21.34 -1.18 -10.03
C ALA A 11 -20.41 -0.17 -9.34
N GLN A 12 -20.57 0.02 -8.02
CA GLN A 12 -19.78 0.95 -7.23
C GLN A 12 -18.60 0.26 -6.51
N VAL A 13 -18.55 -1.07 -6.55
CA VAL A 13 -17.45 -1.83 -5.92
C VAL A 13 -16.16 -1.56 -6.68
N LYS A 14 -15.14 -1.16 -5.93
CA LYS A 14 -13.82 -0.92 -6.51
C LYS A 14 -12.72 -1.24 -5.50
N LEU A 15 -11.57 -1.59 -6.03
CA LEU A 15 -10.36 -1.77 -5.23
C LEU A 15 -9.76 -0.40 -4.89
N PRO A 16 -8.86 -0.30 -3.90
CA PRO A 16 -8.24 0.98 -3.56
C PRO A 16 -7.58 1.64 -4.78
N GLU A 17 -7.92 2.88 -5.04
CA GLU A 17 -7.41 3.65 -6.17
C GLU A 17 -6.52 4.82 -5.75
N ARG A 18 -6.54 5.20 -4.46
CA ARG A 18 -5.77 6.32 -3.93
C ARG A 18 -5.05 5.87 -2.66
N ILE A 19 -3.85 5.34 -2.85
CA ILE A 19 -3.08 4.71 -1.76
C ILE A 19 -1.95 5.61 -1.32
N VAL A 20 -1.84 5.82 -0.02
CA VAL A 20 -0.65 6.43 0.59
C VAL A 20 0.19 5.31 1.20
N CYS A 21 1.44 5.23 0.79
CA CYS A 21 2.41 4.25 1.28
C CYS A 21 3.34 4.93 2.27
N MET A 22 3.22 4.60 3.56
CA MET A 22 4.05 5.18 4.60
C MET A 22 5.38 4.45 4.78
N THR A 23 5.66 3.45 3.95
CA THR A 23 6.93 2.71 3.98
C THR A 23 7.47 2.51 2.57
N GLU A 24 8.78 2.32 2.50
CA GLU A 24 9.50 2.17 1.23
C GLU A 24 9.11 0.90 0.48
N GLU A 25 9.03 -0.22 1.20
CA GLU A 25 8.79 -1.53 0.59
C GLU A 25 7.41 -1.62 -0.05
N THR A 26 6.40 -0.97 0.52
CA THR A 26 5.07 -0.96 -0.06
C THR A 26 5.05 -0.20 -1.38
N THR A 27 5.75 0.93 -1.43
CA THR A 27 5.90 1.71 -2.67
C THR A 27 6.58 0.88 -3.74
N GLU A 28 7.73 0.30 -3.42
CA GLU A 28 8.48 -0.53 -4.38
C GLU A 28 7.63 -1.69 -4.89
N TRP A 29 6.90 -2.36 -3.98
CA TRP A 29 6.06 -3.49 -4.34
C TRP A 29 4.96 -3.10 -5.32
N LEU A 30 4.26 -2.00 -5.08
CA LEU A 30 3.21 -1.54 -5.99
C LEU A 30 3.76 -1.16 -7.36
N TYR A 31 4.95 -0.58 -7.43
CA TYR A 31 5.61 -0.34 -8.72
C TYR A 31 5.95 -1.66 -9.43
N LEU A 32 6.47 -2.64 -8.71
CA LEU A 32 6.79 -3.96 -9.29
C LEU A 32 5.54 -4.68 -9.81
N LEU A 33 4.41 -4.48 -9.16
CA LEU A 33 3.14 -5.05 -9.59
C LEU A 33 2.52 -4.31 -10.79
N GLY A 34 3.07 -3.16 -11.19
CA GLY A 34 2.48 -2.33 -12.23
C GLY A 34 1.26 -1.56 -11.76
N GLU A 35 1.11 -1.38 -10.44
CA GLU A 35 -0.03 -0.73 -9.81
C GLU A 35 0.32 0.63 -9.20
N ASP A 36 1.43 1.23 -9.63
CA ASP A 36 1.92 2.52 -9.11
C ASP A 36 0.97 3.69 -9.39
N TRP A 37 0.09 3.58 -10.37
CA TRP A 37 -0.93 4.60 -10.63
C TRP A 37 -1.85 4.83 -9.43
N ARG A 38 -1.95 3.86 -8.54
CA ARG A 38 -2.77 3.94 -7.32
C ARG A 38 -2.12 4.77 -6.23
N ILE A 39 -0.80 4.96 -6.29
CA ILE A 39 -0.05 5.66 -5.25
C ILE A 39 -0.23 7.15 -5.40
N VAL A 40 -0.75 7.80 -4.34
CA VAL A 40 -0.92 9.26 -4.31
C VAL A 40 0.01 9.95 -3.31
N GLY A 41 0.69 9.19 -2.46
CA GLY A 41 1.67 9.74 -1.52
C GLY A 41 2.62 8.67 -1.04
N ILE A 42 3.86 9.05 -0.71
CA ILE A 42 4.91 8.12 -0.30
C ILE A 42 5.69 8.64 0.91
N SER A 43 6.45 7.72 1.53
CA SER A 43 7.43 8.08 2.54
C SER A 43 8.58 8.88 1.93
N GLY A 44 9.09 9.87 2.65
CA GLY A 44 10.26 10.63 2.25
C GLY A 44 11.54 9.81 2.16
N TYR A 45 11.56 8.62 2.76
CA TYR A 45 12.70 7.69 2.69
C TYR A 45 12.64 6.74 1.51
N THR A 46 11.60 6.81 0.69
CA THR A 46 11.48 5.96 -0.49
C THR A 46 12.64 6.21 -1.45
N VAL A 47 13.37 5.15 -1.81
CA VAL A 47 14.50 5.23 -2.73
C VAL A 47 14.31 4.36 -3.97
N ARG A 48 13.42 3.38 -3.92
CA ARG A 48 13.15 2.48 -5.05
C ARG A 48 11.67 2.41 -5.36
N PRO A 49 11.28 2.54 -6.64
CA PRO A 49 12.20 2.90 -7.73
C PRO A 49 12.62 4.37 -7.62
N PRO A 50 13.79 4.74 -8.16
CA PRO A 50 14.31 6.12 -7.99
C PRO A 50 13.35 7.21 -8.48
N HIS A 51 12.59 6.95 -9.53
CA HIS A 51 11.66 7.94 -10.09
C HIS A 51 10.42 8.19 -9.21
N ALA A 52 10.12 7.30 -8.25
CA ALA A 52 8.98 7.50 -7.35
C ALA A 52 9.07 8.81 -6.59
N ARG A 53 10.28 9.21 -6.17
CA ARG A 53 10.49 10.47 -5.46
C ARG A 53 10.13 11.70 -6.29
N LYS A 54 10.22 11.60 -7.61
CA LYS A 54 9.89 12.68 -8.53
C LYS A 54 8.40 12.70 -8.88
N GLU A 55 7.78 11.53 -8.92
CA GLU A 55 6.39 11.37 -9.34
C GLU A 55 5.38 11.58 -8.23
N LYS A 56 5.74 11.26 -6.99
CA LYS A 56 4.79 11.17 -5.88
C LYS A 56 5.12 12.15 -4.75
N PRO A 57 4.11 12.81 -4.16
CA PRO A 57 4.33 13.67 -2.99
C PRO A 57 4.84 12.87 -1.79
N LYS A 58 5.77 13.47 -1.05
CA LYS A 58 6.30 12.87 0.18
C LYS A 58 5.51 13.41 1.36
N VAL A 59 4.84 12.52 2.09
CA VAL A 59 3.88 12.89 3.13
C VAL A 59 4.24 12.36 4.52
N SER A 60 5.28 11.53 4.62
CA SER A 60 5.70 10.99 5.92
C SER A 60 7.20 10.72 5.96
N ALA A 61 7.75 10.72 7.18
CA ALA A 61 8.95 9.99 7.54
C ALA A 61 8.51 8.72 8.25
N PHE A 62 9.42 7.86 8.69
CA PHE A 62 9.02 6.56 9.27
C PHE A 62 8.20 6.72 10.55
N THR A 63 8.61 7.64 11.44
CA THR A 63 7.93 7.84 12.73
C THR A 63 7.08 9.10 12.81
N SER A 64 6.95 9.85 11.72
CA SER A 64 6.13 11.05 11.67
C SER A 64 5.44 11.17 10.33
N ALA A 65 4.33 11.89 10.31
CA ALA A 65 3.58 12.12 9.09
C ALA A 65 2.94 13.50 9.12
N LYS A 66 2.76 14.05 7.94
CA LYS A 66 2.02 15.30 7.76
C LYS A 66 0.56 14.95 7.52
N ILE A 67 -0.18 14.77 8.62
CA ILE A 67 -1.57 14.27 8.58
C ILE A 67 -2.42 15.10 7.62
N HIS A 68 -2.35 16.43 7.69
CA HIS A 68 -3.16 17.28 6.82
C HIS A 68 -2.83 17.09 5.33
N LYS A 69 -1.57 16.82 4.99
CA LYS A 69 -1.17 16.55 3.60
C LYS A 69 -1.72 15.22 3.12
N ILE A 70 -1.73 14.23 4.00
CA ILE A 70 -2.33 12.92 3.68
C ILE A 70 -3.83 13.10 3.43
N LEU A 71 -4.51 13.83 4.30
CA LEU A 71 -5.95 14.07 4.15
C LEU A 71 -6.28 14.84 2.87
N GLU A 72 -5.46 15.80 2.48
CA GLU A 72 -5.64 16.53 1.22
C GLU A 72 -5.59 15.65 -0.01
N LEU A 73 -4.87 14.54 0.06
CA LEU A 73 -4.78 13.58 -1.04
C LEU A 73 -6.02 12.69 -1.16
N GLU A 74 -6.92 12.76 -0.19
CA GLU A 74 -8.15 11.96 -0.15
C GLU A 74 -7.89 10.47 -0.39
N PRO A 75 -7.02 9.82 0.42
CA PRO A 75 -6.73 8.41 0.20
C PRO A 75 -7.90 7.52 0.58
N ASP A 76 -8.08 6.46 -0.16
CA ASP A 76 -9.02 5.39 0.21
C ASP A 76 -8.32 4.25 0.96
N LEU A 77 -6.98 4.28 1.03
CA LEU A 77 -6.20 3.34 1.82
C LEU A 77 -4.85 3.95 2.17
N VAL A 78 -4.45 3.83 3.42
CA VAL A 78 -3.09 4.15 3.87
C VAL A 78 -2.46 2.86 4.38
N ILE A 79 -1.26 2.53 3.92
CA ILE A 79 -0.53 1.34 4.35
C ILE A 79 0.69 1.76 5.13
N GLY A 80 0.84 1.21 6.33
CA GLY A 80 1.99 1.46 7.19
C GLY A 80 2.55 0.18 7.79
N PHE A 81 3.53 0.32 8.67
CA PHE A 81 4.23 -0.80 9.27
C PHE A 81 4.49 -0.57 10.75
N SER A 82 4.18 -1.59 11.55
CA SER A 82 4.54 -1.78 12.95
C SER A 82 3.95 -0.76 13.93
N ASP A 83 4.19 -1.04 15.21
CA ASP A 83 3.80 -0.19 16.33
C ASP A 83 4.44 1.21 16.26
N MET A 84 5.58 1.34 15.57
CA MET A 84 6.22 2.64 15.39
C MET A 84 5.38 3.63 14.59
N GLN A 85 4.41 3.14 13.81
CA GLN A 85 3.47 3.99 13.06
C GLN A 85 2.04 3.94 13.63
N ALA A 86 1.86 3.31 14.79
CA ALA A 86 0.54 3.10 15.39
C ALA A 86 -0.18 4.41 15.71
N GLU A 87 0.52 5.41 16.21
CA GLU A 87 -0.11 6.70 16.54
C GLU A 87 -0.53 7.47 15.30
N ILE A 88 0.28 7.42 14.25
CA ILE A 88 -0.08 7.99 12.95
C ILE A 88 -1.35 7.31 12.44
N ALA A 89 -1.41 5.99 12.52
CA ALA A 89 -2.58 5.22 12.13
C ALA A 89 -3.81 5.62 12.93
N ALA A 90 -3.67 5.78 14.25
CA ALA A 90 -4.78 6.19 15.11
C ALA A 90 -5.33 7.56 14.70
N ASP A 91 -4.44 8.52 14.43
CA ASP A 91 -4.85 9.86 14.01
C ASP A 91 -5.61 9.81 12.68
N LEU A 92 -5.11 9.03 11.73
CA LEU A 92 -5.75 8.89 10.42
C LEU A 92 -7.12 8.21 10.53
N VAL A 93 -7.22 7.17 11.36
CA VAL A 93 -8.49 6.46 11.58
C VAL A 93 -9.53 7.40 12.21
N ARG A 94 -9.12 8.25 13.16
CA ARG A 94 -10.01 9.26 13.75
C ARG A 94 -10.55 10.25 12.73
N GLU A 95 -9.77 10.50 11.68
CA GLU A 95 -10.17 11.39 10.59
C GLU A 95 -10.96 10.65 9.48
N GLY A 96 -11.29 9.38 9.69
CA GLY A 96 -12.13 8.63 8.76
C GLY A 96 -11.37 7.91 7.65
N VAL A 97 -10.05 7.79 7.75
CA VAL A 97 -9.22 7.12 6.75
C VAL A 97 -9.10 5.62 7.06
N THR A 98 -9.21 4.79 6.03
CA THR A 98 -8.93 3.35 6.15
C THR A 98 -7.42 3.14 6.19
N VAL A 99 -6.95 2.47 7.25
CA VAL A 99 -5.51 2.25 7.44
C VAL A 99 -5.24 0.75 7.63
N HIS A 100 -4.21 0.26 6.95
CA HIS A 100 -3.73 -1.10 7.13
C HIS A 100 -2.28 -1.05 7.64
N ILE A 101 -2.05 -1.56 8.84
CA ILE A 101 -0.69 -1.64 9.41
C ILE A 101 -0.19 -3.06 9.29
N CYS A 102 0.88 -3.23 8.52
CA CYS A 102 1.57 -4.51 8.38
C CYS A 102 2.52 -4.71 9.56
N ASN A 103 2.70 -5.94 9.99
CA ASN A 103 3.52 -6.22 11.16
C ASN A 103 4.35 -7.50 11.00
N GLN A 104 4.87 -7.72 9.80
CA GLN A 104 5.65 -8.90 9.47
C GLN A 104 6.99 -8.91 10.20
N ARG A 105 7.38 -10.09 10.71
CA ARG A 105 8.61 -10.27 11.50
C ARG A 105 9.47 -11.42 11.00
N SER A 106 9.07 -12.12 9.94
CA SER A 106 9.80 -13.24 9.37
C SER A 106 9.72 -13.19 7.84
N VAL A 107 10.58 -13.94 7.16
CA VAL A 107 10.54 -14.04 5.70
C VAL A 107 9.18 -14.56 5.23
N ALA A 108 8.66 -15.58 5.90
CA ALA A 108 7.34 -16.13 5.55
C ALA A 108 6.24 -15.06 5.70
N GLU A 109 6.28 -14.27 6.75
CA GLU A 109 5.31 -13.19 6.97
C GLU A 109 5.46 -12.06 5.94
N ILE A 110 6.69 -11.76 5.52
CA ILE A 110 6.94 -10.79 4.44
C ILE A 110 6.24 -11.27 3.15
N PHE A 111 6.41 -12.54 2.79
CA PHE A 111 5.78 -13.09 1.59
C PHE A 111 4.25 -13.02 1.69
N SER A 112 3.69 -13.38 2.85
CA SER A 112 2.24 -13.30 3.08
C SER A 112 1.73 -11.87 2.98
N THR A 113 2.46 -10.90 3.53
CA THR A 113 2.09 -9.48 3.47
C THR A 113 2.11 -8.97 2.03
N LEU A 114 3.15 -9.29 1.28
CA LEU A 114 3.25 -8.88 -0.13
C LEU A 114 2.13 -9.49 -0.97
N LEU A 115 1.80 -10.76 -0.73
CA LEU A 115 0.68 -11.37 -1.42
C LEU A 115 -0.65 -10.69 -1.07
N MET A 116 -0.86 -10.39 0.20
CA MET A 116 -2.07 -9.69 0.66
C MET A 116 -2.22 -8.33 -0.03
N ILE A 117 -1.14 -7.56 -0.10
CA ILE A 117 -1.17 -6.26 -0.78
C ILE A 117 -1.47 -6.46 -2.27
N GLY A 118 -0.88 -7.48 -2.89
CA GLY A 118 -1.19 -7.82 -4.28
C GLY A 118 -2.67 -8.10 -4.49
N CYS A 119 -3.29 -8.83 -3.57
CA CYS A 119 -4.73 -9.11 -3.63
C CYS A 119 -5.57 -7.84 -3.45
N MET A 120 -5.15 -6.92 -2.58
CA MET A 120 -5.85 -5.65 -2.36
C MET A 120 -5.96 -4.81 -3.63
N VAL A 121 -5.00 -4.92 -4.53
CA VAL A 121 -4.97 -4.15 -5.78
C VAL A 121 -5.33 -4.99 -7.01
N GLY A 122 -5.83 -6.20 -6.80
CA GLY A 122 -6.27 -7.06 -7.90
C GLY A 122 -5.12 -7.67 -8.71
N ALA A 123 -3.93 -7.75 -8.14
CA ALA A 123 -2.72 -8.23 -8.81
C ALA A 123 -2.20 -9.55 -8.19
N GLU A 124 -3.10 -10.43 -7.76
CA GLU A 124 -2.73 -11.68 -7.10
C GLU A 124 -1.79 -12.52 -7.94
N GLN A 125 -2.11 -12.72 -9.23
CA GLN A 125 -1.30 -13.57 -10.09
C GLN A 125 0.11 -13.01 -10.27
N LYS A 126 0.23 -11.72 -10.54
CA LYS A 126 1.53 -11.05 -10.67
C LYS A 126 2.33 -11.13 -9.37
N ALA A 127 1.67 -10.96 -8.24
CA ALA A 127 2.30 -11.08 -6.93
C ALA A 127 2.85 -12.50 -6.73
N ARG A 128 2.08 -13.53 -7.04
CA ARG A 128 2.54 -14.92 -6.90
C ARG A 128 3.72 -15.23 -7.82
N GLU A 129 3.72 -14.71 -9.03
CA GLU A 129 4.85 -14.89 -9.96
C GLU A 129 6.13 -14.26 -9.41
N LEU A 130 6.05 -13.02 -8.91
CA LEU A 130 7.21 -12.35 -8.35
C LEU A 130 7.72 -13.01 -7.08
N LEU A 131 6.79 -13.44 -6.20
CA LEU A 131 7.16 -14.14 -4.97
C LEU A 131 7.81 -15.49 -5.27
N GLY A 132 7.34 -16.20 -6.29
CA GLY A 132 7.98 -17.44 -6.74
C GLY A 132 9.41 -17.22 -7.20
N GLN A 133 9.68 -16.13 -7.92
CA GLN A 133 11.03 -15.77 -8.33
C GLN A 133 11.92 -15.45 -7.12
N TYR A 134 11.39 -14.77 -6.13
CA TYR A 134 12.14 -14.46 -4.90
C TYR A 134 12.45 -15.71 -4.10
N GLU A 135 11.48 -16.64 -4.00
CA GLU A 135 11.69 -17.92 -3.34
C GLU A 135 12.81 -18.70 -4.01
N ASP A 136 12.82 -18.75 -5.35
CA ASP A 136 13.86 -19.41 -6.11
C ASP A 136 15.25 -18.83 -5.82
N ARG A 137 15.34 -17.49 -5.75
CA ARG A 137 16.60 -16.79 -5.41
C ARG A 137 17.06 -17.12 -4.00
N LEU A 138 16.15 -17.14 -3.04
CA LEU A 138 16.47 -17.47 -1.65
C LEU A 138 16.95 -18.92 -1.54
N ASN A 139 16.32 -19.85 -2.22
CA ASN A 139 16.72 -21.26 -2.22
C ASN A 139 18.09 -21.45 -2.87
N ALA A 140 18.39 -20.71 -3.93
CA ALA A 140 19.71 -20.73 -4.57
C ALA A 140 20.83 -20.27 -3.63
N ILE A 141 20.56 -19.24 -2.81
CA ILE A 141 21.52 -18.72 -1.84
C ILE A 141 21.81 -19.76 -0.74
N LYS A 142 20.80 -20.52 -0.32
CA LYS A 142 20.96 -21.53 0.74
C LYS A 142 21.74 -22.77 0.31
N GLN A 143 21.92 -22.97 -0.98
CA GLN A 143 22.74 -24.04 -1.51
C GLN A 143 24.23 -23.61 -1.56
#